data_b7ce813c500f8cf6ed69933eaf5d6c32
#
_entry.id   b7ce813c500f8cf6ed69933eaf5d6c32
#
_cell.length_a   1.000
_cell.length_b   1.000
_cell.length_c   1.000
_cell.angle_alpha   90.00
_cell.angle_beta   90.00
_cell.angle_gamma   90.00
#
_symmetry.space_group_name_H-M   'P 1'
#
loop_
_entity.id
_entity.type
_entity.pdbx_description
1 polymer ?
#
loop_
_entity_poly.entity_id
_entity_poly.type
_entity_poly.pdbx_seq_one_letter_code
_entity_poly.pdbx_strand_id
1 'polypeptide(L)'
;MNKKKLGLLIIAAIMMKACGNQTSQKSQDASAEPAVSAEQPAPIPPLDGQWKADYIKGVKLIENTQSIYLNIDLNKKTISGSDSCNFLSAPIVTLTDKELSFGEIASTLRYCPEIEYQEAFQTALREVASYKLEGEHLHLFDKQGEKLLILDKGTRP
;
A
#
# COMPACT_ATOMS: atom_id res chain seq x y z
N MET A 1 -48.12 14.91 -21.05
CA MET A 1 -48.91 16.13 -21.44
C MET A 1 -47.96 17.32 -21.45
N ASN A 2 -47.91 17.92 -22.65
CA ASN A 2 -47.61 19.35 -22.98
C ASN A 2 -46.15 19.79 -22.93
N LYS A 3 -45.63 20.10 -24.01
CA LYS A 3 -45.68 20.93 -25.24
C LYS A 3 -44.48 21.87 -25.23
N LYS A 4 -43.57 21.73 -26.20
CA LYS A 4 -43.36 22.53 -27.40
C LYS A 4 -43.23 24.02 -27.21
N LYS A 5 -42.09 24.57 -27.66
CA LYS A 5 -41.92 25.74 -28.56
C LYS A 5 -40.42 25.91 -28.76
N LEU A 6 -39.79 25.68 -29.86
CA LEU A 6 -39.81 26.20 -31.24
C LEU A 6 -39.77 27.72 -31.32
N GLY A 7 -38.64 28.26 -31.71
CA GLY A 7 -38.42 29.68 -32.00
C GLY A 7 -37.21 29.83 -32.93
N LEU A 8 -37.49 30.13 -34.09
CA LEU A 8 -36.79 30.17 -35.38
C LEU A 8 -36.37 31.61 -35.71
N LEU A 9 -35.31 31.76 -36.51
CA LEU A 9 -34.93 32.90 -37.40
C LEU A 9 -34.26 34.13 -36.72
N ILE A 10 -33.23 34.80 -37.25
CA ILE A 10 -33.05 35.38 -38.60
C ILE A 10 -31.56 35.69 -38.86
N ILE A 11 -31.19 35.51 -40.09
CA ILE A 11 -30.06 35.86 -40.90
C ILE A 11 -29.68 37.37 -40.83
N ALA A 12 -28.39 37.68 -40.84
CA ALA A 12 -27.88 38.84 -41.59
C ALA A 12 -26.41 38.64 -41.98
N ALA A 13 -26.17 38.52 -43.24
CA ALA A 13 -24.86 38.57 -43.89
C ALA A 13 -24.45 40.03 -44.09
N ILE A 14 -23.19 40.36 -43.79
CA ILE A 14 -22.54 41.54 -44.39
C ILE A 14 -21.12 41.14 -44.79
N MET A 15 -20.90 41.11 -46.08
CA MET A 15 -19.56 41.08 -46.68
C MET A 15 -18.93 42.46 -46.62
N MET A 16 -17.65 42.54 -46.25
CA MET A 16 -16.74 43.56 -46.82
C MET A 16 -15.33 42.99 -46.94
N LYS A 17 -14.84 43.05 -48.17
CA LYS A 17 -13.44 42.79 -48.58
C LYS A 17 -12.53 43.94 -48.13
N ALA A 18 -11.32 43.61 -47.68
CA ALA A 18 -10.16 44.47 -47.94
C ALA A 18 -8.90 43.61 -47.92
N CYS A 19 -8.15 43.72 -48.98
CA CYS A 19 -6.79 43.17 -49.20
C CYS A 19 -5.77 43.89 -48.31
N GLY A 20 -4.73 43.19 -47.93
CA GLY A 20 -3.50 43.86 -47.47
C GLY A 20 -2.49 42.96 -46.77
N ASN A 21 -1.58 42.47 -47.54
CA ASN A 21 -0.14 42.26 -47.26
C ASN A 21 0.36 41.18 -46.28
N GLN A 22 1.21 40.38 -46.87
CA GLN A 22 2.04 39.34 -46.27
C GLN A 22 2.97 39.85 -45.17
N THR A 23 3.04 39.10 -44.07
CA THR A 23 4.35 38.82 -43.44
C THR A 23 4.25 37.49 -42.72
N SER A 24 5.14 36.58 -43.10
CA SER A 24 5.31 35.25 -42.58
C SER A 24 5.66 35.29 -41.11
N GLN A 25 4.78 34.81 -40.24
CA GLN A 25 5.17 34.36 -38.88
C GLN A 25 4.53 33.02 -38.62
N LYS A 26 5.41 32.04 -38.52
CA LYS A 26 5.19 30.67 -38.16
C LYS A 26 4.68 30.61 -36.73
N SER A 27 3.37 30.59 -36.56
CA SER A 27 2.76 30.29 -35.29
C SER A 27 2.86 28.79 -35.07
N GLN A 28 3.74 28.41 -34.17
CA GLN A 28 3.74 27.08 -33.57
C GLN A 28 2.51 27.05 -32.65
N ASP A 29 1.54 26.27 -33.08
CA ASP A 29 0.41 25.81 -32.26
C ASP A 29 1.00 24.91 -31.14
N ALA A 30 1.29 25.48 -30.00
CA ALA A 30 1.62 24.73 -28.80
C ALA A 30 0.30 24.23 -28.20
N SER A 31 -0.13 23.07 -28.68
CA SER A 31 -1.10 22.26 -27.98
C SER A 31 -0.51 21.94 -26.60
N ALA A 32 -0.96 22.66 -25.58
CA ALA A 32 -0.62 22.36 -24.20
C ALA A 32 -1.38 21.09 -23.81
N GLU A 33 -0.73 19.97 -24.00
CA GLU A 33 -1.07 18.71 -23.36
C GLU A 33 -1.00 18.94 -21.82
N PRO A 34 -2.04 18.59 -21.06
CA PRO A 34 -1.93 18.68 -19.59
C PRO A 34 -0.83 17.69 -19.16
N ALA A 35 0.27 18.22 -18.66
CA ALA A 35 1.32 17.45 -18.03
C ALA A 35 0.68 16.67 -16.87
N VAL A 36 0.42 15.39 -17.09
CA VAL A 36 0.13 14.44 -16.02
C VAL A 36 1.40 14.39 -15.20
N SER A 37 1.38 15.09 -14.07
CA SER A 37 2.42 14.98 -13.05
C SER A 37 2.47 13.52 -12.62
N ALA A 38 3.45 12.79 -13.10
CA ALA A 38 3.75 11.46 -12.60
C ALA A 38 4.18 11.63 -11.14
N GLU A 39 3.24 11.41 -10.22
CA GLU A 39 3.48 11.38 -8.79
C GLU A 39 4.53 10.29 -8.53
N GLN A 40 5.71 10.72 -8.16
CA GLN A 40 6.82 9.82 -7.89
C GLN A 40 6.45 9.00 -6.64
N PRO A 41 6.54 7.65 -6.69
CA PRO A 41 6.19 6.81 -5.54
C PRO A 41 6.97 7.28 -4.31
N ALA A 42 6.28 7.42 -3.18
CA ALA A 42 6.92 7.78 -1.93
C ALA A 42 7.97 6.72 -1.55
N PRO A 43 9.10 7.11 -0.95
CA PRO A 43 10.14 6.16 -0.57
C PRO A 43 9.59 5.16 0.45
N ILE A 44 9.88 3.88 0.25
CA ILE A 44 9.50 2.81 1.18
C ILE A 44 10.19 3.06 2.52
N PRO A 45 9.45 3.08 3.65
CA PRO A 45 10.04 3.21 4.98
C PRO A 45 11.03 2.09 5.29
N PRO A 46 11.98 2.29 6.24
CA PRO A 46 13.00 1.32 6.59
C PRO A 46 12.41 0.15 7.39
N LEU A 47 11.72 -0.76 6.71
CA LEU A 47 11.10 -1.95 7.30
C LEU A 47 12.10 -3.08 7.58
N ASP A 48 13.30 -3.00 7.00
CA ASP A 48 14.31 -4.06 7.09
C ASP A 48 14.73 -4.36 8.53
N GLY A 49 14.87 -5.64 8.87
CA GLY A 49 15.34 -6.09 10.18
C GLY A 49 14.31 -6.87 10.99
N GLN A 50 14.58 -7.01 12.29
CA GLN A 50 13.77 -7.78 13.22
C GLN A 50 12.69 -6.92 13.90
N TRP A 51 11.52 -7.50 14.03
CA TRP A 51 10.35 -6.92 14.65
C TRP A 51 9.75 -7.92 15.63
N LYS A 52 9.56 -7.53 16.89
CA LYS A 52 9.01 -8.37 17.95
C LYS A 52 7.52 -8.06 18.14
N ALA A 53 6.69 -9.09 18.30
CA ALA A 53 5.26 -8.87 18.53
C ALA A 53 5.00 -8.24 19.89
N ASP A 54 4.25 -7.12 19.88
CA ASP A 54 3.70 -6.44 21.05
C ASP A 54 2.18 -6.62 21.13
N TYR A 55 1.52 -6.72 19.99
CA TYR A 55 0.08 -6.95 19.91
C TYR A 55 -0.25 -7.93 18.77
N ILE A 56 -1.16 -8.86 19.08
CA ILE A 56 -1.79 -9.77 18.10
C ILE A 56 -3.30 -9.66 18.31
N LYS A 57 -4.05 -9.41 17.22
CA LYS A 57 -5.51 -9.30 17.25
C LYS A 57 -6.14 -10.55 17.89
N GLY A 58 -7.02 -10.33 18.86
CA GLY A 58 -7.76 -11.40 19.56
C GLY A 58 -7.00 -12.14 20.65
N VAL A 59 -5.72 -11.82 20.86
CA VAL A 59 -4.89 -12.51 21.85
C VAL A 59 -4.22 -11.51 22.78
N LYS A 60 -4.23 -11.81 24.07
CA LYS A 60 -3.49 -11.04 25.07
C LYS A 60 -2.09 -11.65 25.23
N LEU A 61 -1.08 -10.92 24.74
CA LEU A 61 0.31 -11.31 24.98
C LEU A 61 0.68 -11.15 26.47
N ILE A 62 1.41 -12.11 27.00
CA ILE A 62 1.99 -12.08 28.35
C ILE A 62 3.49 -11.84 28.22
N GLU A 63 4.10 -11.23 29.25
CA GLU A 63 5.49 -10.74 29.22
C GLU A 63 6.55 -11.77 28.81
N ASN A 64 6.27 -13.06 28.90
CA ASN A 64 7.19 -14.14 28.53
C ASN A 64 7.02 -14.67 27.08
N THR A 65 6.15 -14.10 26.26
CA THR A 65 5.99 -14.49 24.83
C THR A 65 7.11 -13.92 23.95
N GLN A 66 8.34 -13.97 24.43
CA GLN A 66 9.51 -13.31 23.81
C GLN A 66 9.94 -13.89 22.47
N SER A 67 9.36 -14.98 22.02
CA SER A 67 9.76 -15.69 20.84
C SER A 67 8.89 -15.48 19.60
N ILE A 68 7.91 -14.56 19.66
CA ILE A 68 7.10 -14.18 18.51
C ILE A 68 7.74 -12.96 17.84
N TYR A 69 8.30 -13.19 16.67
CA TYR A 69 8.99 -12.14 15.93
C TYR A 69 8.90 -12.35 14.43
N LEU A 70 9.10 -11.26 13.69
CA LEU A 70 9.20 -11.21 12.24
C LEU A 70 10.52 -10.55 11.83
N ASN A 71 11.28 -11.18 10.97
CA ASN A 71 12.41 -10.58 10.27
C ASN A 71 11.94 -10.21 8.86
N ILE A 72 12.09 -8.97 8.45
CA ILE A 72 11.85 -8.49 7.10
C ILE A 72 13.19 -8.33 6.41
N ASP A 73 13.38 -8.99 5.27
CA ASP A 73 14.55 -8.87 4.41
C ASP A 73 14.09 -8.30 3.06
N LEU A 74 14.27 -7.00 2.89
CA LEU A 74 13.83 -6.29 1.68
C LEU A 74 14.69 -6.65 0.47
N ASN A 75 15.94 -7.03 0.67
CA ASN A 75 16.84 -7.44 -0.42
C ASN A 75 16.39 -8.76 -1.03
N LYS A 76 15.99 -9.71 -0.20
CA LYS A 76 15.47 -11.00 -0.63
C LYS A 76 13.99 -10.98 -0.93
N LYS A 77 13.28 -9.90 -0.56
CA LYS A 77 11.82 -9.80 -0.61
C LYS A 77 11.14 -10.95 0.13
N THR A 78 11.60 -11.24 1.33
CA THR A 78 11.07 -12.32 2.17
C THR A 78 10.88 -11.86 3.60
N ILE A 79 9.96 -12.53 4.27
CA ILE A 79 9.89 -12.53 5.72
C ILE A 79 10.31 -13.89 6.27
N SER A 80 10.84 -13.89 7.47
CA SER A 80 11.06 -15.08 8.29
C SER A 80 10.76 -14.74 9.74
N GLY A 81 10.48 -15.72 10.57
CA GLY A 81 10.14 -15.42 11.96
C GLY A 81 9.81 -16.66 12.76
N SER A 82 9.19 -16.41 13.92
CA SER A 82 8.71 -17.46 14.81
C SER A 82 7.36 -17.04 15.42
N ASP A 83 6.47 -18.00 15.57
CA ASP A 83 5.20 -17.85 16.28
C ASP A 83 5.24 -18.34 17.72
N SER A 84 6.41 -18.38 18.33
CA SER A 84 6.79 -18.97 19.62
C SER A 84 7.05 -20.48 19.58
N CYS A 85 6.58 -21.19 18.59
CA CYS A 85 6.77 -22.64 18.43
C CYS A 85 7.46 -22.99 17.11
N ASN A 86 6.89 -22.51 16.03
CA ASN A 86 7.34 -22.81 14.67
C ASN A 86 8.20 -21.68 14.10
N PHE A 87 9.08 -22.03 13.20
CA PHE A 87 9.71 -21.08 12.29
C PHE A 87 8.83 -20.89 11.07
N LEU A 88 8.72 -19.62 10.66
CA LEU A 88 7.88 -19.17 9.55
C LEU A 88 8.74 -18.55 8.46
N SER A 89 8.30 -18.68 7.23
CA SER A 89 8.84 -17.89 6.10
C SER A 89 7.77 -17.67 5.04
N ALA A 90 7.83 -16.52 4.36
CA ALA A 90 6.98 -16.20 3.23
C ALA A 90 7.67 -15.20 2.30
N PRO A 91 7.33 -15.16 1.00
CA PRO A 91 7.72 -14.07 0.12
C PRO A 91 6.90 -12.82 0.42
N ILE A 92 7.50 -11.63 0.25
CA ILE A 92 6.78 -10.37 0.17
C ILE A 92 6.24 -10.25 -1.25
N VAL A 93 4.91 -10.17 -1.39
CA VAL A 93 4.22 -10.09 -2.69
C VAL A 93 3.98 -8.65 -3.09
N THR A 94 3.51 -7.82 -2.15
CA THR A 94 3.29 -6.39 -2.38
C THR A 94 4.12 -5.61 -1.38
N LEU A 95 4.78 -4.57 -1.88
CA LEU A 95 5.47 -3.59 -1.05
C LEU A 95 5.46 -2.24 -1.75
N THR A 96 4.75 -1.29 -1.16
CA THR A 96 4.71 0.12 -1.53
C THR A 96 4.97 0.98 -0.29
N ASP A 97 4.75 2.27 -0.37
CA ASP A 97 4.81 3.18 0.78
C ASP A 97 3.69 2.95 1.82
N LYS A 98 2.62 2.21 1.46
CA LYS A 98 1.45 1.96 2.32
C LYS A 98 1.00 0.50 2.35
N GLU A 99 1.26 -0.24 1.28
CA GLU A 99 0.79 -1.62 1.13
C GLU A 99 1.92 -2.59 1.45
N LEU A 100 1.58 -3.65 2.15
CA LEU A 100 2.44 -4.79 2.43
C LEU A 100 1.57 -6.03 2.43
N SER A 101 1.98 -7.04 1.67
CA SER A 101 1.33 -8.34 1.73
C SER A 101 2.34 -9.47 1.56
N PHE A 102 2.01 -10.61 2.12
CA PHE A 102 2.84 -11.80 2.09
C PHE A 102 2.18 -12.87 1.24
N GLY A 103 3.00 -13.72 0.64
CA GLY A 103 2.52 -14.92 -0.04
C GLY A 103 2.23 -16.06 0.92
N GLU A 104 2.22 -17.28 0.40
CA GLU A 104 1.98 -18.47 1.21
C GLU A 104 3.04 -18.60 2.32
N ILE A 105 2.56 -18.80 3.54
CA ILE A 105 3.40 -18.93 4.73
C ILE A 105 3.78 -20.40 4.89
N ALA A 106 5.05 -20.69 4.69
CA ALA A 106 5.63 -21.96 5.08
C ALA A 106 5.95 -21.96 6.58
N SER A 107 5.60 -23.05 7.25
CA SER A 107 5.78 -23.22 8.69
C SER A 107 6.37 -24.61 8.98
N THR A 108 7.23 -24.69 9.98
CA THR A 108 7.57 -26.00 10.58
C THR A 108 6.35 -26.55 11.33
N LEU A 109 6.30 -27.87 11.53
CA LEU A 109 5.20 -28.53 12.23
C LEU A 109 5.71 -29.13 13.53
N ARG A 110 5.96 -28.26 14.51
CA ARG A 110 6.36 -28.66 15.86
C ARG A 110 5.13 -28.79 16.74
N TYR A 111 5.15 -29.75 17.65
CA TYR A 111 4.12 -29.84 18.68
C TYR A 111 4.47 -28.93 19.84
N CYS A 112 3.56 -28.01 20.20
CA CYS A 112 3.67 -27.14 21.35
C CYS A 112 2.31 -27.11 22.07
N PRO A 113 2.31 -27.10 23.41
CA PRO A 113 1.06 -27.19 24.18
C PRO A 113 0.19 -25.94 24.10
N GLU A 114 0.79 -24.77 23.79
CA GLU A 114 0.11 -23.47 23.72
C GLU A 114 0.04 -23.01 22.27
N ILE A 115 -1.03 -23.36 21.59
CA ILE A 115 -1.22 -23.09 20.14
C ILE A 115 -1.91 -21.75 19.84
N GLU A 116 -2.53 -21.10 20.84
CA GLU A 116 -3.33 -19.88 20.64
C GLU A 116 -2.56 -18.78 19.92
N TYR A 117 -1.34 -18.48 20.36
CA TYR A 117 -0.48 -17.46 19.74
C TYR A 117 -0.06 -17.82 18.32
N GLN A 118 0.16 -19.09 18.05
CA GLN A 118 0.61 -19.60 16.76
C GLN A 118 -0.46 -19.36 15.69
N GLU A 119 -1.70 -19.79 15.97
CA GLU A 119 -2.83 -19.65 15.04
C GLU A 119 -3.16 -18.17 14.80
N ALA A 120 -3.21 -17.37 15.87
CA ALA A 120 -3.52 -15.94 15.78
C ALA A 120 -2.45 -15.19 14.98
N PHE A 121 -1.16 -15.43 15.24
CA PHE A 121 -0.07 -14.76 14.55
C PHE A 121 -0.01 -15.15 13.07
N GLN A 122 -0.10 -16.46 12.75
CA GLN A 122 -0.10 -16.92 11.38
C GLN A 122 -1.33 -16.44 10.59
N THR A 123 -2.52 -16.42 11.22
CA THR A 123 -3.74 -15.88 10.61
C THR A 123 -3.58 -14.41 10.33
N ALA A 124 -3.10 -13.63 11.31
CA ALA A 124 -2.84 -12.21 11.11
C ALA A 124 -1.89 -11.96 9.93
N LEU A 125 -0.78 -12.71 9.83
CA LEU A 125 0.17 -12.56 8.72
C LEU A 125 -0.43 -12.84 7.33
N ARG A 126 -1.38 -13.79 7.23
CA ARG A 126 -2.08 -14.09 5.95
C ARG A 126 -3.03 -12.98 5.52
N GLU A 127 -3.54 -12.22 6.47
CA GLU A 127 -4.53 -11.15 6.24
C GLU A 127 -3.90 -9.78 6.00
N VAL A 128 -2.58 -9.63 6.21
CA VAL A 128 -1.89 -8.34 6.03
C VAL A 128 -2.09 -7.81 4.60
N ALA A 129 -2.54 -6.57 4.51
CA ALA A 129 -2.74 -5.84 3.26
C ALA A 129 -2.07 -4.46 3.25
N SER A 130 -1.92 -3.85 4.41
CA SER A 130 -1.29 -2.54 4.53
C SER A 130 -0.50 -2.40 5.84
N TYR A 131 0.33 -1.36 5.91
CA TYR A 131 1.13 -1.10 7.09
C TYR A 131 1.27 0.38 7.38
N LYS A 132 1.66 0.70 8.60
CA LYS A 132 2.10 2.02 9.02
C LYS A 132 3.28 1.88 9.97
N LEU A 133 4.35 2.63 9.71
CA LEU A 133 5.49 2.73 10.61
C LEU A 133 5.37 4.00 11.45
N GLU A 134 5.33 3.87 12.77
CA GLU A 134 5.26 4.96 13.73
C GLU A 134 6.46 4.87 14.69
N GLY A 135 7.52 5.59 14.37
CA GLY A 135 8.78 5.47 15.12
C GLY A 135 9.35 4.05 15.02
N GLU A 136 9.41 3.35 16.14
CA GLU A 136 9.89 1.97 16.24
C GLU A 136 8.76 0.93 16.26
N HIS A 137 7.51 1.35 15.99
CA HIS A 137 6.33 0.48 15.98
C HIS A 137 5.84 0.27 14.54
N LEU A 138 5.80 -0.98 14.11
CA LEU A 138 5.24 -1.40 12.84
C LEU A 138 3.82 -1.93 13.05
N HIS A 139 2.83 -1.18 12.58
CA HIS A 139 1.42 -1.56 12.61
C HIS A 139 1.06 -2.25 11.30
N LEU A 140 0.45 -3.43 11.37
CA LEU A 140 -0.04 -4.18 10.23
C LEU A 140 -1.57 -4.25 10.27
N PHE A 141 -2.20 -4.08 9.09
CA PHE A 141 -3.65 -3.98 8.94
C PHE A 141 -4.14 -4.92 7.84
N ASP A 142 -5.39 -5.34 7.96
CA ASP A 142 -6.10 -6.06 6.91
C ASP A 142 -6.63 -5.14 5.80
N LYS A 143 -7.34 -5.71 4.83
CA LYS A 143 -7.98 -4.98 3.71
C LYS A 143 -9.08 -4.02 4.15
N GLN A 144 -9.65 -4.20 5.31
CA GLN A 144 -10.67 -3.35 5.91
C GLN A 144 -10.07 -2.22 6.74
N GLY A 145 -8.74 -2.22 6.93
CA GLY A 145 -8.03 -1.28 7.78
C GLY A 145 -8.09 -1.63 9.26
N GLU A 146 -8.50 -2.86 9.60
CA GLU A 146 -8.50 -3.35 10.97
C GLU A 146 -7.08 -3.77 11.39
N LYS A 147 -6.70 -3.40 12.59
CA LYS A 147 -5.36 -3.68 13.11
C LYS A 147 -5.20 -5.16 13.44
N LEU A 148 -4.21 -5.79 12.82
CA LEU A 148 -3.88 -7.20 13.02
C LEU A 148 -2.73 -7.40 14.01
N LEU A 149 -1.64 -6.65 13.82
CA LEU A 149 -0.41 -6.76 14.59
C LEU A 149 0.16 -5.38 14.94
N ILE A 150 0.81 -5.28 16.07
CA ILE A 150 1.81 -4.25 16.36
C ILE A 150 3.11 -4.99 16.66
N LEU A 151 4.17 -4.55 16.00
CA LEU A 151 5.50 -5.13 16.16
C LEU A 151 6.47 -4.02 16.52
N ASP A 152 7.28 -4.25 17.54
CA ASP A 152 8.33 -3.33 17.99
C ASP A 152 9.65 -3.64 17.30
N LYS A 153 10.41 -2.60 16.98
CA LYS A 153 11.74 -2.76 16.40
C LYS A 153 12.64 -3.54 17.36
N GLY A 154 13.00 -4.74 16.96
CA GLY A 154 13.94 -5.56 17.71
C GLY A 154 15.36 -5.05 17.56
N THR A 155 16.11 -5.03 18.65
CA THR A 155 17.56 -4.93 18.57
C THR A 155 18.09 -6.29 18.12
N ARG A 156 18.78 -6.32 16.97
CA ARG A 156 19.50 -7.54 16.57
C ARG A 156 20.53 -7.88 17.65
N PRO A 157 20.56 -9.12 18.17
CA PRO A 157 21.60 -9.52 19.12
C PRO A 157 22.98 -9.44 18.50
#